data_d78af1a8b3cd96419abfbb09aea38d69
#
_entry.id   d78af1a8b3cd96419abfbb09aea38d69
#
_cell.length_a   1.000
_cell.length_b   1.000
_cell.length_c   1.000
_cell.angle_alpha   90.00
_cell.angle_beta   90.00
_cell.angle_gamma   90.00
#
_symmetry.space_group_name_H-M   'P 1'
#
loop_
_entity.id
_entity.type
_entity.pdbx_description
1 polymer ?
#
loop_
_entity_poly.entity_id
_entity_poly.type
_entity_poly.pdbx_seq_one_letter_code
_entity_poly.pdbx_strand_id
1 'polypeptide(L)'
;MKEFAERLCKDCNLSRINLYIDEAAHAFMPPQQRQFFTLMRDLRSPFLSVKAAVYPGTTSYGDTFEPSHDASIIDVERNISADGYIDQMKEILIKQDVGLKPVVDRQREYFKVLAFASMGNPRILLKLFSNMEKWNSTSLNRVVKQYFRETLWADFMALADRYPGHSELIMWGRDFIERDVLPKLLARNEEKDDKAGAFWVHRAAPKSVRAALNLLSYSGIVIEDQSGIRATRREIGTRYLVNFGMLFASNDNLSLIHI
;
A
#
# COMPACT_ATOMS: atom_id res chain seq x y z
N MET A 1 -10.62 29.22 -15.09
CA MET A 1 -10.33 27.86 -15.61
C MET A 1 -11.56 27.15 -16.16
N LYS A 2 -12.73 27.17 -15.48
CA LYS A 2 -13.98 26.55 -16.00
C LYS A 2 -14.38 27.12 -17.34
N GLU A 3 -14.44 28.44 -17.48
CA GLU A 3 -14.79 29.12 -18.73
C GLU A 3 -13.79 28.82 -19.87
N PHE A 4 -12.50 28.72 -19.50
CA PHE A 4 -11.47 28.31 -20.47
C PHE A 4 -11.72 26.87 -20.95
N ALA A 5 -11.97 25.94 -20.05
CA ALA A 5 -12.28 24.55 -20.38
C ALA A 5 -13.51 24.43 -21.28
N GLU A 6 -14.58 25.18 -20.98
CA GLU A 6 -15.78 25.22 -21.79
C GLU A 6 -15.50 25.75 -23.20
N ARG A 7 -14.76 26.87 -23.31
CA ARG A 7 -14.39 27.46 -24.61
C ARG A 7 -13.56 26.47 -25.42
N LEU A 8 -12.52 25.89 -24.80
CA LEU A 8 -11.65 24.91 -25.48
C LEU A 8 -12.42 23.68 -25.95
N CYS A 9 -13.36 23.18 -25.16
CA CYS A 9 -14.20 22.06 -25.58
C CYS A 9 -15.08 22.44 -26.77
N LYS A 10 -15.65 23.64 -26.79
CA LYS A 10 -16.46 24.13 -27.94
C LYS A 10 -15.61 24.31 -29.17
N ASP A 11 -14.45 24.99 -29.07
CA ASP A 11 -13.58 25.30 -30.20
C ASP A 11 -12.96 24.04 -30.83
N CYS A 12 -12.65 23.02 -30.01
CA CYS A 12 -12.07 21.76 -30.45
C CYS A 12 -13.09 20.62 -30.64
N ASN A 13 -14.38 20.90 -30.52
CA ASN A 13 -15.44 19.88 -30.58
C ASN A 13 -15.21 18.68 -29.64
N LEU A 14 -14.78 18.96 -28.43
CA LEU A 14 -14.53 17.96 -27.38
C LEU A 14 -15.71 17.91 -26.41
N SER A 15 -16.02 16.71 -25.93
CA SER A 15 -17.08 16.54 -24.91
C SER A 15 -16.62 16.98 -23.53
N ARG A 16 -15.34 16.75 -23.19
CA ARG A 16 -14.77 17.00 -21.86
C ARG A 16 -13.24 16.98 -21.88
N ILE A 17 -12.63 17.73 -20.98
CA ILE A 17 -11.21 17.66 -20.64
C ILE A 17 -11.07 16.82 -19.37
N ASN A 18 -10.20 15.81 -19.38
CA ASN A 18 -9.83 15.05 -18.20
C ASN A 18 -8.46 15.50 -17.72
N LEU A 19 -8.40 15.98 -16.48
CA LEU A 19 -7.16 16.37 -15.81
C LEU A 19 -6.75 15.25 -14.86
N TYR A 20 -5.60 14.64 -15.12
CA TYR A 20 -5.03 13.58 -14.27
C TYR A 20 -3.93 14.17 -13.41
N ILE A 21 -4.05 14.03 -12.11
CA ILE A 21 -3.07 14.54 -11.13
C ILE A 21 -2.53 13.33 -10.38
N ASP A 22 -1.25 13.04 -10.62
CA ASP A 22 -0.53 12.03 -9.89
C ASP A 22 -0.02 12.62 -8.57
N GLU A 23 0.16 11.76 -7.57
CA GLU A 23 0.70 12.12 -6.25
C GLU A 23 -0.04 13.29 -5.56
N ALA A 24 -1.34 13.41 -5.75
CA ALA A 24 -2.14 14.51 -5.19
C ALA A 24 -2.07 14.61 -3.64
N ALA A 25 -1.76 13.52 -2.97
CA ALA A 25 -1.58 13.43 -1.52
C ALA A 25 -0.12 13.21 -1.10
N HIS A 26 0.84 13.41 -1.99
CA HIS A 26 2.27 13.20 -1.69
C HIS A 26 2.82 14.20 -0.66
N ALA A 27 2.24 15.40 -0.58
CA ALA A 27 2.57 16.34 0.48
C ALA A 27 2.01 15.84 1.82
N PHE A 28 2.87 15.42 2.75
CA PHE A 28 2.47 15.00 4.10
C PHE A 28 1.96 16.16 4.99
N MET A 29 1.80 17.35 4.42
CA MET A 29 1.28 18.52 5.13
C MET A 29 -0.25 18.59 4.94
N PRO A 30 -1.06 18.22 5.94
CA PRO A 30 -2.52 18.21 5.83
C PRO A 30 -3.13 19.52 5.32
N PRO A 31 -2.61 20.74 5.67
CA PRO A 31 -3.16 21.97 5.13
C PRO A 31 -3.04 22.10 3.61
N GLN A 32 -1.91 21.65 3.02
CA GLN A 32 -1.72 21.71 1.56
C GLN A 32 -2.62 20.72 0.83
N GLN A 33 -2.75 19.52 1.36
CA GLN A 33 -3.71 18.54 0.82
C GLN A 33 -5.14 19.08 0.83
N ARG A 34 -5.57 19.67 1.94
CA ARG A 34 -6.91 20.29 2.06
C ARG A 34 -7.15 21.38 1.03
N GLN A 35 -6.17 22.26 0.80
CA GLN A 35 -6.25 23.29 -0.24
C GLN A 35 -6.39 22.69 -1.63
N PHE A 36 -5.63 21.64 -1.92
CA PHE A 36 -5.73 20.93 -3.20
C PHE A 36 -7.13 20.33 -3.41
N PHE A 37 -7.70 19.64 -2.43
CA PHE A 37 -9.04 19.05 -2.58
C PHE A 37 -10.15 20.10 -2.64
N THR A 38 -10.01 21.22 -1.95
CA THR A 38 -10.90 22.38 -2.11
C THR A 38 -10.86 22.88 -3.57
N LEU A 39 -9.66 23.07 -4.13
CA LEU A 39 -9.49 23.45 -5.53
C LEU A 39 -10.08 22.41 -6.48
N MET A 40 -9.85 21.14 -6.24
CA MET A 40 -10.41 20.05 -7.05
C MET A 40 -11.94 20.09 -7.09
N ARG A 41 -12.60 20.31 -5.95
CA ARG A 41 -14.04 20.51 -5.88
C ARG A 41 -14.49 21.74 -6.68
N ASP A 42 -13.79 22.85 -6.51
CA ASP A 42 -14.14 24.10 -7.15
C ASP A 42 -13.92 24.07 -8.67
N LEU A 43 -13.08 23.18 -9.19
CA LEU A 43 -12.86 22.97 -10.62
C LEU A 43 -13.98 22.15 -11.31
N ARG A 44 -14.87 21.52 -10.56
CA ARG A 44 -15.93 20.68 -11.15
C ARG A 44 -16.78 21.47 -12.15
N SER A 45 -16.90 20.94 -13.35
CA SER A 45 -17.81 21.46 -14.39
C SER A 45 -18.18 20.32 -15.36
N PRO A 46 -19.22 20.51 -16.20
CA PRO A 46 -19.54 19.54 -17.25
C PRO A 46 -18.40 19.31 -18.23
N PHE A 47 -17.54 20.32 -18.42
CA PHE A 47 -16.45 20.32 -19.40
C PHE A 47 -15.08 19.92 -18.79
N LEU A 48 -14.97 19.81 -17.47
CA LEU A 48 -13.73 19.49 -16.78
C LEU A 48 -13.93 18.42 -15.73
N SER A 49 -13.23 17.31 -15.87
CA SER A 49 -13.16 16.24 -14.89
C SER A 49 -11.74 16.15 -14.32
N VAL A 50 -11.63 16.18 -13.00
CA VAL A 50 -10.34 16.01 -12.31
C VAL A 50 -10.27 14.61 -11.72
N LYS A 51 -9.16 13.92 -11.96
CA LYS A 51 -8.85 12.60 -11.41
C LYS A 51 -7.54 12.70 -10.65
N ALA A 52 -7.55 12.36 -9.39
CA ALA A 52 -6.40 12.47 -8.51
C ALA A 52 -6.03 11.11 -7.92
N ALA A 53 -4.76 10.75 -8.01
CA ALA A 53 -4.23 9.60 -7.32
C ALA A 53 -3.99 9.97 -5.84
N VAL A 54 -4.56 9.18 -4.94
CA VAL A 54 -4.48 9.39 -3.49
C VAL A 54 -4.05 8.11 -2.80
N TYR A 55 -3.50 8.26 -1.59
CA TYR A 55 -3.11 7.13 -0.77
C TYR A 55 -4.14 6.92 0.33
N PRO A 56 -4.73 5.73 0.45
CA PRO A 56 -5.66 5.41 1.53
C PRO A 56 -5.04 5.68 2.90
N GLY A 57 -5.83 6.21 3.83
CA GLY A 57 -5.43 6.46 5.21
C GLY A 57 -4.46 7.62 5.44
N THR A 58 -3.74 8.11 4.42
CA THR A 58 -2.78 9.23 4.55
C THR A 58 -3.29 10.52 3.95
N THR A 59 -4.41 10.50 3.25
CA THR A 59 -4.97 11.66 2.57
C THR A 59 -5.87 12.47 3.47
N SER A 60 -5.59 13.77 3.61
CA SER A 60 -6.41 14.73 4.34
C SER A 60 -7.26 15.54 3.39
N TYR A 61 -8.53 15.18 3.28
CA TYR A 61 -9.47 15.86 2.37
C TYR A 61 -9.94 17.23 2.90
N GLY A 62 -9.90 17.44 4.22
CA GLY A 62 -10.38 18.66 4.88
C GLY A 62 -11.90 18.65 5.08
N ASP A 63 -12.40 19.80 5.55
CA ASP A 63 -13.83 19.94 5.95
C ASP A 63 -14.73 20.35 4.77
N THR A 64 -14.14 20.77 3.66
CA THR A 64 -14.85 21.32 2.49
C THR A 64 -15.00 20.32 1.35
N PHE A 65 -14.25 19.23 1.37
CA PHE A 65 -14.30 18.16 0.37
C PHE A 65 -14.71 16.85 1.05
N GLU A 66 -15.87 16.34 0.68
CA GLU A 66 -16.39 15.08 1.18
C GLU A 66 -16.26 14.00 0.10
N PRO A 67 -15.31 13.03 0.23
CA PRO A 67 -15.05 12.04 -0.81
C PRO A 67 -16.30 11.28 -1.26
N SER A 68 -17.22 10.97 -0.34
CA SER A 68 -18.48 10.27 -0.62
C SER A 68 -19.47 11.06 -1.46
N HIS A 69 -19.40 12.39 -1.43
CA HIS A 69 -20.30 13.30 -2.14
C HIS A 69 -19.64 14.02 -3.31
N ASP A 70 -18.36 14.35 -3.15
CA ASP A 70 -17.64 15.19 -4.11
C ASP A 70 -16.87 14.39 -5.15
N ALA A 71 -16.62 13.09 -4.94
CA ALA A 71 -15.88 12.25 -5.86
C ALA A 71 -16.45 10.83 -5.96
N SER A 72 -16.09 10.14 -7.04
CA SER A 72 -16.21 8.69 -7.13
C SER A 72 -14.85 8.09 -6.80
N ILE A 73 -14.79 7.30 -5.73
CA ILE A 73 -13.57 6.60 -5.33
C ILE A 73 -13.47 5.33 -6.18
N ILE A 74 -12.33 5.16 -6.82
CA ILE A 74 -11.97 3.95 -7.55
C ILE A 74 -10.79 3.33 -6.81
N ASP A 75 -11.04 2.17 -6.22
CA ASP A 75 -9.99 1.40 -5.60
C ASP A 75 -9.20 0.66 -6.69
N VAL A 76 -7.88 0.86 -6.69
CA VAL A 76 -6.95 0.19 -7.60
C VAL A 76 -6.08 -0.85 -6.88
N GLU A 77 -6.31 -1.06 -5.58
CA GLU A 77 -5.63 -2.09 -4.82
C GLU A 77 -6.02 -3.49 -5.32
N ARG A 78 -5.06 -4.40 -5.24
CA ARG A 78 -5.29 -5.80 -5.59
C ARG A 78 -5.58 -6.58 -4.32
N ASN A 79 -6.78 -7.12 -4.25
CA ASN A 79 -7.15 -7.97 -3.13
C ASN A 79 -6.37 -9.28 -3.17
N ILE A 80 -5.48 -9.48 -2.20
CA ILE A 80 -4.62 -10.67 -2.07
C ILE A 80 -5.42 -11.96 -1.82
N SER A 81 -6.65 -11.83 -1.32
CA SER A 81 -7.55 -12.97 -1.07
C SER A 81 -8.51 -13.24 -2.23
N ALA A 82 -8.42 -12.47 -3.31
CA ALA A 82 -9.31 -12.66 -4.46
C ALA A 82 -8.89 -13.86 -5.30
N ASP A 83 -9.87 -14.60 -5.80
CA ASP A 83 -9.64 -15.60 -6.83
C ASP A 83 -8.94 -14.94 -8.03
N GLY A 84 -7.86 -15.56 -8.53
CA GLY A 84 -7.11 -15.02 -9.67
C GLY A 84 -6.06 -13.98 -9.30
N TYR A 85 -5.81 -13.69 -8.00
CA TYR A 85 -4.76 -12.75 -7.58
C TYR A 85 -3.39 -13.07 -8.20
N ILE A 86 -2.98 -14.33 -8.15
CA ILE A 86 -1.69 -14.78 -8.73
C ILE A 86 -1.64 -14.54 -10.23
N ASP A 87 -2.74 -14.78 -10.95
CA ASP A 87 -2.81 -14.55 -12.40
C ASP A 87 -2.73 -13.05 -12.73
N GLN A 88 -3.35 -12.18 -11.93
CA GLN A 88 -3.20 -10.73 -12.07
C GLN A 88 -1.75 -10.29 -11.86
N MET A 89 -1.07 -10.81 -10.84
CA MET A 89 0.33 -10.50 -10.57
C MET A 89 1.25 -11.03 -11.68
N LYS A 90 0.95 -12.20 -12.23
CA LYS A 90 1.64 -12.77 -13.40
C LYS A 90 1.47 -11.89 -14.63
N GLU A 91 0.26 -11.38 -14.88
CA GLU A 91 -0.03 -10.50 -16.01
C GLU A 91 0.80 -9.22 -15.98
N ILE A 92 1.11 -8.67 -14.79
CA ILE A 92 1.98 -7.51 -14.64
C ILE A 92 3.36 -7.77 -15.23
N LEU A 93 3.96 -8.93 -14.89
CA LEU A 93 5.28 -9.30 -15.42
C LEU A 93 5.24 -9.54 -16.93
N ILE A 94 4.23 -10.24 -17.42
CA ILE A 94 4.08 -10.56 -18.85
C ILE A 94 3.85 -9.29 -19.68
N LYS A 95 3.10 -8.32 -19.15
CA LYS A 95 2.93 -7.01 -19.83
C LYS A 95 4.21 -6.19 -19.83
N GLN A 96 5.07 -6.36 -18.84
CA GLN A 96 6.39 -5.72 -18.84
C GLN A 96 7.32 -6.36 -19.87
N ASP A 97 7.36 -7.69 -19.92
CA ASP A 97 8.15 -8.46 -20.87
C ASP A 97 7.48 -9.84 -21.11
N VAL A 98 7.01 -10.06 -22.32
CA VAL A 98 6.36 -11.31 -22.75
C VAL A 98 7.31 -12.51 -22.62
N GLY A 99 8.63 -12.30 -22.75
CA GLY A 99 9.66 -13.32 -22.59
C GLY A 99 9.73 -13.94 -21.18
N LEU A 100 9.13 -13.29 -20.17
CA LEU A 100 9.10 -13.80 -18.79
C LEU A 100 8.06 -14.91 -18.57
N LYS A 101 7.07 -15.03 -19.46
CA LYS A 101 5.99 -16.03 -19.31
C LYS A 101 6.49 -17.46 -19.08
N PRO A 102 7.43 -18.01 -19.87
CA PRO A 102 7.93 -19.38 -19.65
C PRO A 102 8.64 -19.56 -18.31
N VAL A 103 9.32 -18.51 -17.82
CA VAL A 103 9.99 -18.54 -16.53
C VAL A 103 8.99 -18.59 -15.40
N VAL A 104 7.99 -17.71 -15.41
CA VAL A 104 6.93 -17.66 -14.39
C VAL A 104 6.14 -18.98 -14.36
N ASP A 105 5.80 -19.53 -15.52
CA ASP A 105 5.06 -20.81 -15.61
C ASP A 105 5.85 -21.99 -15.05
N ARG A 106 7.17 -22.03 -15.31
CA ARG A 106 8.06 -23.07 -14.78
C ARG A 106 8.30 -22.93 -13.29
N GLN A 107 8.39 -21.70 -12.80
CA GLN A 107 8.76 -21.38 -11.43
C GLN A 107 7.55 -20.95 -10.57
N ARG A 108 6.38 -21.54 -10.84
CA ARG A 108 5.09 -21.13 -10.28
C ARG A 108 5.09 -20.99 -8.76
N GLU A 109 5.69 -21.93 -8.03
CA GLU A 109 5.66 -21.91 -6.56
C GLU A 109 6.53 -20.77 -5.99
N TYR A 110 7.71 -20.54 -6.55
CA TYR A 110 8.54 -19.38 -6.16
C TYR A 110 7.86 -18.06 -6.51
N PHE A 111 7.23 -18.01 -7.69
CA PHE A 111 6.49 -16.84 -8.12
C PHE A 111 5.32 -16.51 -7.17
N LYS A 112 4.56 -17.50 -6.71
CA LYS A 112 3.50 -17.29 -5.71
C LYS A 112 4.04 -16.59 -4.45
N VAL A 113 5.17 -17.04 -3.92
CA VAL A 113 5.78 -16.41 -2.73
C VAL A 113 6.13 -14.96 -3.00
N LEU A 114 6.72 -14.64 -4.16
CA LEU A 114 7.03 -13.25 -4.54
C LEU A 114 5.75 -12.41 -4.70
N ALA A 115 4.71 -12.97 -5.30
CA ALA A 115 3.42 -12.29 -5.47
C ALA A 115 2.78 -11.96 -4.12
N PHE A 116 2.72 -12.92 -3.19
CA PHE A 116 2.20 -12.67 -1.85
C PHE A 116 3.10 -11.73 -1.03
N ALA A 117 4.43 -11.85 -1.14
CA ALA A 117 5.35 -10.92 -0.50
C ALA A 117 5.17 -9.48 -0.99
N SER A 118 4.78 -9.29 -2.24
CA SER A 118 4.54 -7.95 -2.80
C SER A 118 3.22 -7.32 -2.37
N MET A 119 2.30 -8.08 -1.78
CA MET A 119 0.97 -7.61 -1.33
C MET A 119 0.22 -6.79 -2.39
N GLY A 120 0.26 -7.23 -3.65
CA GLY A 120 -0.39 -6.56 -4.78
C GLY A 120 0.35 -5.35 -5.34
N ASN A 121 1.50 -4.97 -4.78
CA ASN A 121 2.30 -3.85 -5.26
C ASN A 121 3.17 -4.27 -6.46
N PRO A 122 2.91 -3.72 -7.69
CA PRO A 122 3.67 -4.09 -8.88
C PRO A 122 5.17 -3.77 -8.78
N ARG A 123 5.52 -2.65 -8.16
CA ARG A 123 6.93 -2.22 -8.04
C ARG A 123 7.73 -3.17 -7.16
N ILE A 124 7.12 -3.61 -6.04
CA ILE A 124 7.75 -4.61 -5.16
C ILE A 124 7.91 -5.92 -5.90
N LEU A 125 6.85 -6.41 -6.59
CA LEU A 125 6.93 -7.64 -7.37
C LEU A 125 8.06 -7.60 -8.40
N LEU A 126 8.13 -6.53 -9.20
CA LEU A 126 9.17 -6.36 -10.21
C LEU A 126 10.58 -6.33 -9.60
N LYS A 127 10.78 -5.61 -8.49
CA LYS A 127 12.05 -5.59 -7.76
C LYS A 127 12.45 -6.96 -7.23
N LEU A 128 11.52 -7.67 -6.58
CA LEU A 128 11.79 -9.02 -6.06
C LEU A 128 12.13 -9.99 -7.20
N PHE A 129 11.33 -9.96 -8.26
CA PHE A 129 11.50 -10.85 -9.41
C PHE A 129 12.84 -10.60 -10.13
N SER A 130 13.20 -9.34 -10.38
CA SER A 130 14.45 -8.97 -11.06
C SER A 130 15.73 -9.34 -10.28
N ASN A 131 15.61 -9.47 -8.96
CA ASN A 131 16.72 -9.87 -8.08
C ASN A 131 16.86 -11.40 -7.94
N MET A 132 15.97 -12.19 -8.57
CA MET A 132 16.06 -13.65 -8.58
C MET A 132 17.07 -14.13 -9.60
N GLU A 133 18.33 -14.34 -9.17
CA GLU A 133 19.39 -14.90 -10.02
C GLU A 133 19.19 -16.39 -10.31
N LYS A 134 18.75 -17.12 -9.30
CA LYS A 134 18.48 -18.58 -9.38
C LYS A 134 17.13 -18.87 -8.72
N TRP A 135 16.37 -19.78 -9.32
CA TRP A 135 15.06 -20.18 -8.83
C TRP A 135 15.19 -21.36 -7.87
N ASN A 136 15.57 -21.07 -6.65
CA ASN A 136 15.64 -22.00 -5.54
C ASN A 136 15.32 -21.28 -4.22
N SER A 137 15.06 -22.06 -3.16
CA SER A 137 14.68 -21.53 -1.85
C SER A 137 15.74 -20.61 -1.23
N THR A 138 17.03 -20.91 -1.43
CA THR A 138 18.12 -20.07 -0.90
C THR A 138 18.12 -18.68 -1.53
N SER A 139 17.99 -18.57 -2.86
CA SER A 139 17.91 -17.29 -3.55
C SER A 139 16.62 -16.54 -3.20
N LEU A 140 15.48 -17.24 -3.13
CA LEU A 140 14.22 -16.65 -2.71
C LEU A 140 14.32 -16.03 -1.32
N ASN A 141 14.83 -16.80 -0.34
CA ASN A 141 15.03 -16.32 1.04
C ASN A 141 15.94 -15.11 1.08
N ARG A 142 17.07 -15.14 0.34
CA ARG A 142 18.00 -14.03 0.25
C ARG A 142 17.32 -12.77 -0.29
N VAL A 143 16.62 -12.88 -1.42
CA VAL A 143 15.95 -11.75 -2.07
C VAL A 143 14.87 -11.14 -1.18
N VAL A 144 14.02 -11.96 -0.58
CA VAL A 144 12.95 -11.50 0.32
C VAL A 144 13.55 -10.86 1.57
N LYS A 145 14.51 -11.50 2.24
CA LYS A 145 15.17 -10.94 3.43
C LYS A 145 15.87 -9.62 3.12
N GLN A 146 16.63 -9.55 2.04
CA GLN A 146 17.33 -8.34 1.65
C GLN A 146 16.37 -7.19 1.38
N TYR A 147 15.28 -7.44 0.66
CA TYR A 147 14.31 -6.39 0.37
C TYR A 147 13.60 -5.91 1.64
N PHE A 148 13.02 -6.80 2.43
CA PHE A 148 12.14 -6.42 3.54
C PHE A 148 12.88 -6.05 4.83
N ARG A 149 14.09 -6.57 5.07
CA ARG A 149 14.90 -6.19 6.24
C ARG A 149 15.79 -4.99 6.02
N GLU A 150 16.23 -4.76 4.78
CA GLU A 150 17.19 -3.71 4.47
C GLU A 150 16.55 -2.59 3.65
N THR A 151 16.10 -2.88 2.42
CA THR A 151 15.64 -1.85 1.48
C THR A 151 14.39 -1.14 1.97
N LEU A 152 13.36 -1.87 2.38
CA LEU A 152 12.09 -1.28 2.80
C LEU A 152 12.24 -0.41 4.04
N TRP A 153 13.02 -0.86 5.03
CA TRP A 153 13.30 -0.08 6.23
C TRP A 153 14.20 1.12 5.94
N ALA A 154 15.19 0.99 5.06
CA ALA A 154 16.01 2.12 4.65
C ALA A 154 15.15 3.21 3.97
N ASP A 155 14.25 2.81 3.06
CA ASP A 155 13.32 3.72 2.40
C ASP A 155 12.36 4.40 3.41
N PHE A 156 11.85 3.66 4.40
CA PHE A 156 10.99 4.19 5.45
C PHE A 156 11.75 5.18 6.36
N MET A 157 12.95 4.83 6.79
CA MET A 157 13.77 5.69 7.64
C MET A 157 14.20 6.97 6.91
N ALA A 158 14.44 6.92 5.60
CA ALA A 158 14.75 8.10 4.79
C ALA A 158 13.61 9.13 4.74
N LEU A 159 12.38 8.77 5.12
CA LEU A 159 11.30 9.74 5.31
C LEU A 159 11.59 10.71 6.46
N ALA A 160 12.35 10.31 7.48
CA ALA A 160 12.73 11.18 8.59
C ALA A 160 13.61 12.35 8.13
N ASP A 161 14.48 12.12 7.14
CA ASP A 161 15.33 13.16 6.55
C ASP A 161 14.52 14.15 5.70
N ARG A 162 13.51 13.63 4.98
CA ARG A 162 12.61 14.46 4.15
C ARG A 162 11.60 15.25 4.99
N TYR A 163 11.17 14.68 6.10
CA TYR A 163 10.12 15.21 6.98
C TYR A 163 10.57 15.23 8.44
N PRO A 164 11.50 16.12 8.83
CA PRO A 164 12.09 16.14 10.18
C PRO A 164 11.06 16.20 11.32
N GLY A 165 9.93 16.87 11.09
CA GLY A 165 8.83 16.91 12.07
C GLY A 165 8.10 15.58 12.32
N HIS A 166 8.43 14.52 11.58
CA HIS A 166 7.86 13.19 11.72
C HIS A 166 8.88 12.15 12.19
N SER A 167 10.12 12.53 12.47
CA SER A 167 11.20 11.61 12.80
C SER A 167 10.85 10.70 13.99
N GLU A 168 10.28 11.23 15.07
CA GLU A 168 9.87 10.45 16.23
C GLU A 168 8.78 9.43 15.91
N LEU A 169 7.82 9.80 15.05
CA LEU A 169 6.75 8.89 14.61
C LEU A 169 7.29 7.77 13.73
N ILE A 170 8.26 8.07 12.87
CA ILE A 170 8.91 7.10 11.99
C ILE A 170 9.72 6.11 12.82
N MET A 171 10.54 6.58 13.75
CA MET A 171 11.31 5.72 14.66
C MET A 171 10.41 4.85 15.52
N TRP A 172 9.39 5.44 16.13
CA TRP A 172 8.41 4.70 16.91
C TRP A 172 7.68 3.65 16.07
N GLY A 173 7.27 4.01 14.86
CA GLY A 173 6.57 3.09 13.94
C GLY A 173 7.42 1.85 13.61
N ARG A 174 8.71 2.05 13.34
CA ARG A 174 9.65 0.95 13.13
C ARG A 174 9.76 0.07 14.37
N ASP A 175 10.04 0.65 15.52
CA ASP A 175 10.18 -0.10 16.80
C ASP A 175 8.91 -0.86 17.12
N PHE A 176 7.73 -0.26 16.92
CA PHE A 176 6.44 -0.91 17.14
C PHE A 176 6.27 -2.17 16.28
N ILE A 177 6.59 -2.09 14.99
CA ILE A 177 6.48 -3.26 14.11
C ILE A 177 7.53 -4.31 14.45
N GLU A 178 8.81 -3.93 14.60
CA GLU A 178 9.91 -4.88 14.79
C GLU A 178 9.92 -5.53 16.19
N ARG A 179 9.54 -4.79 17.24
CA ARG A 179 9.65 -5.28 18.63
C ARG A 179 8.33 -5.76 19.23
N ASP A 180 7.20 -5.21 18.77
CA ASP A 180 5.90 -5.55 19.36
C ASP A 180 5.04 -6.41 18.46
N VAL A 181 4.88 -6.04 17.17
CA VAL A 181 3.92 -6.68 16.27
C VAL A 181 4.49 -7.98 15.71
N LEU A 182 5.64 -7.91 15.03
CA LEU A 182 6.24 -9.08 14.37
C LEU A 182 6.53 -10.23 15.35
N PRO A 183 7.17 -10.02 16.51
CA PRO A 183 7.44 -11.13 17.44
C PRO A 183 6.18 -11.83 17.92
N LYS A 184 5.11 -11.06 18.21
CA LYS A 184 3.84 -11.62 18.68
C LYS A 184 3.12 -12.40 17.59
N LEU A 185 3.16 -11.92 16.34
CA LEU A 185 2.59 -12.64 15.19
C LEU A 185 3.35 -13.93 14.90
N LEU A 186 4.67 -13.90 14.94
CA LEU A 186 5.51 -15.08 14.71
C LEU A 186 5.28 -16.13 15.79
N ALA A 187 5.33 -15.76 17.08
CA ALA A 187 5.06 -16.66 18.20
C ALA A 187 3.67 -17.30 18.08
N ARG A 188 2.62 -16.50 17.80
CA ARG A 188 1.28 -17.04 17.55
C ARG A 188 1.25 -18.03 16.37
N ASN A 189 1.98 -17.70 15.32
CA ASN A 189 2.02 -18.53 14.11
C ASN A 189 2.82 -19.83 14.28
N GLU A 190 3.72 -19.91 15.26
CA GLU A 190 4.36 -21.17 15.66
C GLU A 190 3.39 -22.08 16.42
N GLU A 191 2.54 -21.51 17.26
CA GLU A 191 1.63 -22.26 18.13
C GLU A 191 0.35 -22.72 17.42
N LYS A 192 -0.08 -22.02 16.36
CA LYS A 192 -1.38 -22.26 15.71
C LYS A 192 -1.23 -22.59 14.22
N ASP A 193 -2.03 -23.53 13.75
CA ASP A 193 -2.12 -23.88 12.32
C ASP A 193 -2.72 -22.74 11.50
N ASP A 194 -3.72 -22.02 12.06
CA ASP A 194 -4.31 -20.83 11.45
C ASP A 194 -3.35 -19.64 11.58
N LYS A 195 -2.63 -19.37 10.51
CA LYS A 195 -1.61 -18.30 10.46
C LYS A 195 -2.25 -16.91 10.39
N ALA A 196 -1.72 -15.98 11.17
CA ALA A 196 -2.17 -14.60 11.20
C ALA A 196 -1.11 -13.64 10.69
N GLY A 197 -1.54 -12.67 9.89
CA GLY A 197 -0.71 -11.55 9.45
C GLY A 197 -1.26 -10.19 9.91
N ALA A 198 -2.29 -10.19 10.78
CA ALA A 198 -3.01 -8.98 11.16
C ALA A 198 -2.85 -8.64 12.64
N PHE A 199 -2.89 -7.35 12.93
CA PHE A 199 -3.06 -6.81 14.29
C PHE A 199 -4.21 -5.79 14.29
N TRP A 200 -4.73 -5.51 15.47
CA TRP A 200 -5.87 -4.63 15.66
C TRP A 200 -5.50 -3.45 16.53
N VAL A 201 -5.98 -2.26 16.16
CA VAL A 201 -5.73 -1.01 16.89
C VAL A 201 -7.06 -0.38 17.28
N HIS A 202 -7.22 -0.09 18.57
CA HIS A 202 -8.42 0.51 19.12
C HIS A 202 -8.68 1.91 18.55
N ARG A 203 -9.95 2.25 18.29
CA ARG A 203 -10.31 3.57 17.70
C ARG A 203 -9.90 4.77 18.57
N ALA A 204 -9.79 4.58 19.89
CA ALA A 204 -9.34 5.62 20.81
C ALA A 204 -7.80 5.66 20.97
N ALA A 205 -7.04 4.95 20.12
CA ALA A 205 -5.59 5.08 20.10
C ALA A 205 -5.18 6.55 19.89
N PRO A 206 -4.09 7.01 20.51
CA PRO A 206 -3.60 8.38 20.34
C PRO A 206 -3.44 8.79 18.89
N LYS A 207 -3.62 10.07 18.60
CA LYS A 207 -3.46 10.59 17.23
C LYS A 207 -2.05 10.32 16.67
N SER A 208 -1.02 10.34 17.53
CA SER A 208 0.36 10.00 17.16
C SER A 208 0.50 8.56 16.66
N VAL A 209 -0.14 7.59 17.33
CA VAL A 209 -0.15 6.19 16.88
C VAL A 209 -0.78 6.06 15.49
N ARG A 210 -1.92 6.71 15.27
CA ARG A 210 -2.57 6.70 13.96
C ARG A 210 -1.71 7.38 12.88
N ALA A 211 -1.04 8.48 13.23
CA ALA A 211 -0.12 9.15 12.31
C ALA A 211 1.07 8.25 11.93
N ALA A 212 1.64 7.53 12.89
CA ALA A 212 2.70 6.55 12.62
C ALA A 212 2.21 5.39 11.76
N LEU A 213 1.01 4.85 12.03
CA LEU A 213 0.41 3.80 11.20
C LEU A 213 0.15 4.27 9.77
N ASN A 214 -0.26 5.52 9.58
CA ASN A 214 -0.41 6.11 8.24
C ASN A 214 0.92 6.16 7.48
N LEU A 215 2.02 6.53 8.14
CA LEU A 215 3.35 6.52 7.55
C LEU A 215 3.82 5.10 7.19
N LEU A 216 3.55 4.13 8.05
CA LEU A 216 3.81 2.71 7.79
C LEU A 216 2.98 2.19 6.61
N SER A 217 1.71 2.60 6.51
CA SER A 217 0.83 2.25 5.37
C SER A 217 1.30 2.89 4.08
N TYR A 218 1.70 4.15 4.12
CA TYR A 218 2.29 4.84 2.96
C TYR A 218 3.51 4.10 2.38
N SER A 219 4.35 3.57 3.26
CA SER A 219 5.54 2.81 2.85
C SER A 219 5.26 1.34 2.49
N GLY A 220 4.01 0.88 2.62
CA GLY A 220 3.63 -0.51 2.34
C GLY A 220 4.13 -1.52 3.38
N ILE A 221 4.50 -1.07 4.57
CA ILE A 221 4.90 -1.92 5.71
C ILE A 221 3.67 -2.57 6.33
N VAL A 222 2.58 -1.81 6.44
CA VAL A 222 1.26 -2.31 6.83
C VAL A 222 0.21 -1.87 5.83
N ILE A 223 -0.92 -2.56 5.80
CA ILE A 223 -2.09 -2.19 5.00
C ILE A 223 -3.29 -2.09 5.93
N GLU A 224 -4.07 -1.02 5.84
CA GLU A 224 -5.35 -0.93 6.52
C GLU A 224 -6.33 -1.87 5.81
N ASP A 225 -6.72 -2.95 6.49
CA ASP A 225 -7.56 -3.98 5.90
C ASP A 225 -9.05 -3.71 6.15
N GLN A 226 -9.42 -3.43 7.39
CA GLN A 226 -10.81 -3.12 7.74
C GLN A 226 -10.89 -2.09 8.87
N SER A 227 -11.67 -1.04 8.66
CA SER A 227 -11.94 -0.02 9.64
C SER A 227 -13.31 -0.22 10.31
N GLY A 228 -13.46 0.24 11.54
CA GLY A 228 -14.72 0.19 12.29
C GLY A 228 -15.16 -1.21 12.75
N ILE A 229 -14.28 -2.20 12.71
CA ILE A 229 -14.61 -3.57 13.15
C ILE A 229 -14.67 -3.69 14.67
N ARG A 230 -15.56 -4.59 15.14
CA ARG A 230 -15.69 -4.91 16.56
C ARG A 230 -14.74 -6.04 16.95
N ALA A 231 -13.93 -5.80 17.99
CA ALA A 231 -13.18 -6.84 18.67
C ALA A 231 -14.06 -7.67 19.60
N THR A 232 -13.49 -8.73 20.15
CA THR A 232 -14.17 -9.69 21.06
C THR A 232 -14.88 -9.05 22.26
N ARG A 233 -14.41 -7.87 22.72
CA ARG A 233 -14.97 -7.12 23.87
C ARG A 233 -15.92 -5.99 23.47
N ARG A 234 -16.49 -6.02 22.29
CA ARG A 234 -17.32 -4.95 21.68
C ARG A 234 -16.59 -3.63 21.43
N GLU A 235 -15.28 -3.59 21.57
CA GLU A 235 -14.45 -2.44 21.25
C GLU A 235 -14.37 -2.26 19.73
N ILE A 236 -14.37 -1.02 19.27
CA ILE A 236 -14.28 -0.68 17.85
C ILE A 236 -12.86 -0.24 17.54
N GLY A 237 -12.32 -0.71 16.43
CA GLY A 237 -10.99 -0.35 15.96
C GLY A 237 -10.76 -0.66 14.49
N THR A 238 -9.51 -0.60 14.10
CA THR A 238 -9.06 -0.86 12.73
C THR A 238 -8.12 -2.06 12.72
N ARG A 239 -8.31 -2.96 11.77
CA ARG A 239 -7.43 -4.08 11.50
C ARG A 239 -6.40 -3.67 10.45
N TYR A 240 -5.14 -3.95 10.74
CA TYR A 240 -4.01 -3.76 9.84
C TYR A 240 -3.37 -5.11 9.52
N LEU A 241 -3.03 -5.32 8.26
CA LEU A 241 -2.19 -6.44 7.82
C LEU A 241 -0.73 -5.98 7.79
N VAL A 242 0.16 -6.76 8.39
CA VAL A 242 1.60 -6.60 8.17
C VAL A 242 1.93 -7.14 6.78
N ASN A 243 2.81 -6.48 6.05
CA ASN A 243 3.26 -6.96 4.76
C ASN A 243 3.80 -8.40 4.87
N PHE A 244 3.27 -9.31 4.06
CA PHE A 244 3.63 -10.73 4.13
C PHE A 244 5.10 -10.96 3.85
N GLY A 245 5.72 -10.14 3.01
CA GLY A 245 7.15 -10.21 2.78
C GLY A 245 7.98 -9.95 4.04
N MET A 246 7.49 -9.13 4.97
CA MET A 246 8.14 -8.92 6.28
C MET A 246 8.00 -10.15 7.18
N LEU A 247 6.82 -10.78 7.20
CA LEU A 247 6.62 -12.04 7.92
C LEU A 247 7.52 -13.13 7.34
N PHE A 248 7.59 -13.23 6.02
CA PHE A 248 8.48 -14.18 5.35
C PHE A 248 9.96 -13.90 5.65
N ALA A 249 10.38 -12.63 5.60
CA ALA A 249 11.75 -12.25 5.91
C ALA A 249 12.14 -12.53 7.37
N SER A 250 11.16 -12.49 8.28
CA SER A 250 11.37 -12.72 9.72
C SER A 250 11.38 -14.20 10.10
N ASN A 251 10.85 -15.07 9.24
CA ASN A 251 10.89 -16.52 9.44
C ASN A 251 12.13 -17.10 8.76
N ASP A 252 12.92 -17.91 9.46
CA ASP A 252 14.13 -18.53 8.91
C ASP A 252 13.81 -19.66 7.92
N ASN A 253 12.58 -20.13 7.88
CA ASN A 253 12.15 -21.24 7.05
C ASN A 253 10.89 -20.91 6.24
N LEU A 254 11.05 -20.34 5.03
CA LEU A 254 9.94 -20.03 4.12
C LEU A 254 9.14 -21.27 3.66
N SER A 255 9.70 -22.48 3.85
CA SER A 255 9.02 -23.73 3.53
C SER A 255 7.80 -24.06 4.40
N LEU A 256 7.60 -23.34 5.50
CA LEU A 256 6.49 -23.54 6.44
C LEU A 256 5.27 -22.65 6.18
N ILE A 257 5.29 -21.85 5.13
CA ILE A 257 4.17 -20.98 4.80
C ILE A 257 3.31 -21.70 3.75
N HIS A 258 2.40 -22.50 4.22
CA HIS A 258 1.25 -22.94 3.43
C HIS A 258 0.29 -21.74 3.34
N ILE A 259 0.38 -21.00 2.24
CA ILE A 259 -0.55 -19.93 1.86
C ILE A 259 -1.71 -20.56 1.12
#